data_f0a5d87203882638bc904c899c3264ef
#
_entry.id   f0a5d87203882638bc904c899c3264ef
#
_cell.length_a   1.000
_cell.length_b   1.000
_cell.length_c   1.000
_cell.angle_alpha   90.00
_cell.angle_beta   90.00
_cell.angle_gamma   90.00
#
_symmetry.space_group_name_H-M   'P 1'
#
loop_
_entity.id
_entity.type
_entity.pdbx_description
1 polymer ?
#
loop_
_entity_poly.entity_id
_entity_poly.type
_entity_poly.pdbx_seq_one_letter_code
_entity_poly.pdbx_strand_id
1 'polypeptide(L)'
;MAVRTRRQRQQEAEKKGKRWPYAAAAAVAAVVAAHYYNATVIRSDDLGTGTMFDRIAPHYDKANDVMSLGLHHGWREALIAGLDISSNDNALDLATGTADVAILQGKRGATVLGVDPSKNMLDIGRGKVTEAGLDDVVKLELGDATSLQLNSSIYDKITISFGIRNIPDIDSALREMRRVARPGALLGVLEFALPERGFLAPVARAFVSVVVPVLGAVLSGARFDEYAHLARSIAEFPSPDRFRDRIAAAGFEAREPQLFACGAVVLYVATAV
;
A
#
# COMPACT_ATOMS: atom_id res chain seq x y z
N MET A 1 11.44 -43.93 45.21
CA MET A 1 10.77 -43.06 44.20
C MET A 1 9.60 -42.36 44.91
N ALA A 2 9.69 -41.05 45.12
CA ALA A 2 8.63 -40.31 45.85
C ALA A 2 7.46 -40.00 44.89
N VAL A 3 6.29 -40.52 45.22
CA VAL A 3 5.04 -40.29 44.49
C VAL A 3 4.53 -38.89 44.82
N ARG A 4 4.56 -37.95 43.82
CA ARG A 4 4.01 -36.62 44.01
C ARG A 4 2.52 -36.65 44.28
N THR A 5 2.06 -35.95 45.32
CA THR A 5 0.66 -35.91 45.71
C THR A 5 -0.22 -35.20 44.68
N ARG A 6 -1.52 -35.52 44.66
CA ARG A 6 -2.51 -34.92 43.74
C ARG A 6 -2.56 -33.37 43.83
N ARG A 7 -2.32 -32.84 45.03
CA ARG A 7 -2.25 -31.40 45.32
C ARG A 7 -1.03 -30.72 44.73
N GLN A 8 0.13 -31.38 44.68
CA GLN A 8 1.35 -30.87 44.05
C GLN A 8 1.21 -30.81 42.51
N ARG A 9 0.53 -31.79 41.88
CA ARG A 9 0.24 -31.82 40.47
C ARG A 9 -0.75 -30.70 40.06
N GLN A 10 -1.76 -30.42 40.90
CA GLN A 10 -2.69 -29.31 40.65
C GLN A 10 -2.01 -27.94 40.74
N GLN A 11 -1.15 -27.71 41.75
CA GLN A 11 -0.41 -26.46 41.89
C GLN A 11 0.61 -26.24 40.74
N GLU A 12 1.22 -27.31 40.23
CA GLU A 12 2.09 -27.23 39.07
C GLU A 12 1.31 -26.93 37.77
N ALA A 13 0.11 -27.47 37.61
CA ALA A 13 -0.78 -27.20 36.47
C ALA A 13 -1.32 -25.75 36.51
N GLU A 14 -1.70 -25.24 37.69
CA GLU A 14 -2.09 -23.83 37.85
C GLU A 14 -0.93 -22.87 37.62
N LYS A 15 0.28 -23.18 38.05
CA LYS A 15 1.48 -22.39 37.75
C LYS A 15 1.86 -22.41 36.25
N LYS A 16 1.66 -23.53 35.57
CA LYS A 16 1.87 -23.65 34.12
C LYS A 16 0.78 -22.89 33.34
N GLY A 17 -0.49 -22.96 33.74
CA GLY A 17 -1.59 -22.23 33.12
C GLY A 17 -1.45 -20.70 33.21
N LYS A 18 -0.92 -20.20 34.35
CA LYS A 18 -0.65 -18.76 34.54
C LYS A 18 0.59 -18.25 33.79
N ARG A 19 1.50 -19.10 33.35
CA ARG A 19 2.72 -18.74 32.63
C ARG A 19 2.53 -18.64 31.10
N TRP A 20 1.52 -19.29 30.53
CA TRP A 20 1.32 -19.38 29.10
C TRP A 20 0.95 -18.03 28.44
N PRO A 21 0.04 -17.22 29.00
CA PRO A 21 -0.22 -15.91 28.39
C PRO A 21 1.00 -14.98 28.40
N TYR A 22 1.86 -15.05 29.38
CA TYR A 22 3.09 -14.27 29.45
C TYR A 22 4.18 -14.79 28.49
N ALA A 23 4.25 -16.11 28.27
CA ALA A 23 5.18 -16.71 27.33
C ALA A 23 4.76 -16.38 25.86
N ALA A 24 3.48 -16.39 25.56
CA ALA A 24 2.95 -15.95 24.26
C ALA A 24 3.17 -14.45 24.04
N ALA A 25 2.92 -13.62 25.05
CA ALA A 25 3.19 -12.19 24.99
C ALA A 25 4.69 -11.89 24.85
N ALA A 26 5.56 -12.63 25.53
CA ALA A 26 7.01 -12.49 25.40
C ALA A 26 7.51 -12.96 24.03
N ALA A 27 6.92 -14.02 23.46
CA ALA A 27 7.25 -14.46 22.10
C ALA A 27 6.82 -13.43 21.06
N VAL A 28 5.62 -12.85 21.20
CA VAL A 28 5.16 -11.74 20.35
C VAL A 28 6.06 -10.52 20.52
N ALA A 29 6.42 -10.14 21.75
CA ALA A 29 7.33 -9.03 22.02
C ALA A 29 8.74 -9.28 21.45
N ALA A 30 9.25 -10.51 21.52
CA ALA A 30 10.54 -10.89 20.93
C ALA A 30 10.49 -10.84 19.38
N VAL A 31 9.39 -11.29 18.78
CA VAL A 31 9.16 -11.17 17.34
C VAL A 31 9.07 -9.70 16.93
N VAL A 32 8.35 -8.87 17.69
CA VAL A 32 8.25 -7.42 17.45
C VAL A 32 9.60 -6.73 17.64
N ALA A 33 10.39 -7.09 18.67
CA ALA A 33 11.71 -6.53 18.90
C ALA A 33 12.74 -6.97 17.84
N ALA A 34 12.71 -8.24 17.44
CA ALA A 34 13.53 -8.73 16.32
C ALA A 34 13.13 -8.05 15.00
N HIS A 35 11.86 -7.76 14.83
CA HIS A 35 11.30 -7.01 13.74
C HIS A 35 11.84 -5.57 13.69
N TYR A 36 11.81 -4.86 14.82
CA TYR A 36 12.39 -3.52 14.92
C TYR A 36 13.93 -3.52 14.70
N TYR A 37 14.63 -4.54 15.16
CA TYR A 37 16.07 -4.64 15.01
C TYR A 37 16.49 -4.96 13.57
N ASN A 38 15.78 -5.84 12.86
CA ASN A 38 16.05 -6.19 11.45
C ASN A 38 15.50 -5.15 10.47
N ALA A 39 14.53 -4.34 10.88
CA ALA A 39 13.96 -3.27 10.05
C ALA A 39 14.97 -2.17 9.65
N THR A 40 16.19 -2.19 10.24
CA THR A 40 17.29 -1.29 9.86
C THR A 40 18.05 -1.75 8.60
N VAL A 41 17.68 -2.87 7.98
CA VAL A 41 18.46 -3.51 6.89
C VAL A 41 17.87 -3.24 5.49
N ILE A 42 16.64 -2.73 5.36
CA ILE A 42 16.21 -2.21 4.04
C ILE A 42 16.93 -0.87 3.84
N ARG A 43 17.91 -0.87 2.94
CA ARG A 43 18.66 0.33 2.60
C ARG A 43 17.69 1.34 1.96
N SER A 44 17.86 2.62 2.31
CA SER A 44 17.17 3.73 1.62
C SER A 44 17.35 3.68 0.11
N ASP A 45 18.44 3.07 -0.35
CA ASP A 45 18.82 2.90 -1.75
C ASP A 45 17.91 1.91 -2.51
N ASP A 46 17.18 1.01 -1.81
CA ASP A 46 16.19 0.10 -2.42
C ASP A 46 14.82 0.79 -2.65
N LEU A 47 14.58 1.93 -1.99
CA LEU A 47 13.34 2.69 -2.15
C LEU A 47 13.41 3.54 -3.43
N GLY A 48 12.37 3.47 -4.25
CA GLY A 48 12.28 4.19 -5.52
C GLY A 48 12.91 3.46 -6.71
N THR A 49 13.79 2.46 -6.49
CA THR A 49 14.43 1.69 -7.58
C THR A 49 13.61 0.48 -8.06
N GLY A 50 12.54 0.13 -7.36
CA GLY A 50 11.73 -1.06 -7.65
C GLY A 50 12.34 -2.40 -7.20
N THR A 51 13.61 -2.43 -6.75
CA THR A 51 14.35 -3.68 -6.46
C THR A 51 13.67 -4.54 -5.38
N MET A 52 13.08 -3.92 -4.34
CA MET A 52 12.32 -4.64 -3.33
C MET A 52 11.07 -5.28 -3.95
N PHE A 53 10.36 -4.52 -4.78
CA PHE A 53 9.14 -4.98 -5.45
C PHE A 53 9.42 -6.06 -6.50
N ASP A 54 10.57 -6.03 -7.18
CA ASP A 54 11.00 -7.11 -8.07
C ASP A 54 11.08 -8.47 -7.37
N ARG A 55 11.55 -8.48 -6.10
CA ARG A 55 11.66 -9.70 -5.30
C ARG A 55 10.32 -10.28 -4.87
N ILE A 56 9.36 -9.41 -4.49
CA ILE A 56 8.05 -9.86 -3.98
C ILE A 56 7.00 -10.06 -5.07
N ALA A 57 7.26 -9.60 -6.28
CA ALA A 57 6.30 -9.61 -7.39
C ALA A 57 5.55 -10.95 -7.56
N PRO A 58 6.21 -12.15 -7.50
CA PRO A 58 5.50 -13.42 -7.70
C PRO A 58 4.42 -13.73 -6.66
N HIS A 59 4.47 -13.09 -5.49
CA HIS A 59 3.54 -13.35 -4.37
C HIS A 59 2.72 -12.13 -3.99
N TYR A 60 2.93 -11.00 -4.68
CA TYR A 60 2.39 -9.69 -4.30
C TYR A 60 0.87 -9.66 -4.26
N ASP A 61 0.19 -10.08 -5.31
CA ASP A 61 -1.28 -10.06 -5.39
C ASP A 61 -1.91 -10.94 -4.31
N LYS A 62 -1.40 -12.17 -4.15
CA LYS A 62 -1.87 -13.09 -3.10
C LYS A 62 -1.65 -12.54 -1.70
N ALA A 63 -0.52 -11.88 -1.46
CA ALA A 63 -0.23 -11.25 -0.18
C ALA A 63 -1.22 -10.11 0.12
N ASN A 64 -1.52 -9.27 -0.87
CA ASN A 64 -2.51 -8.20 -0.75
C ASN A 64 -3.91 -8.75 -0.47
N ASP A 65 -4.35 -9.81 -1.17
CA ASP A 65 -5.62 -10.47 -0.92
C ASP A 65 -5.74 -10.93 0.53
N VAL A 66 -4.72 -11.62 1.02
CA VAL A 66 -4.73 -12.17 2.39
C VAL A 66 -4.68 -11.05 3.43
N MET A 67 -3.77 -10.08 3.29
CA MET A 67 -3.59 -9.00 4.27
C MET A 67 -4.80 -8.07 4.36
N SER A 68 -5.46 -7.82 3.24
CA SER A 68 -6.65 -6.97 3.18
C SER A 68 -7.96 -7.73 3.29
N LEU A 69 -7.93 -9.08 3.39
CA LEU A 69 -9.10 -9.95 3.29
C LEU A 69 -9.92 -9.67 2.01
N GLY A 70 -9.25 -9.33 0.91
CA GLY A 70 -9.85 -8.95 -0.37
C GLY A 70 -10.47 -7.56 -0.42
N LEU A 71 -10.47 -6.80 0.68
CA LEU A 71 -11.08 -5.46 0.74
C LEU A 71 -10.42 -4.44 -0.19
N HIS A 72 -9.14 -4.63 -0.54
CA HIS A 72 -8.40 -3.73 -1.42
C HIS A 72 -9.03 -3.63 -2.83
N HIS A 73 -9.74 -4.66 -3.30
CA HIS A 73 -10.48 -4.57 -4.55
C HIS A 73 -11.59 -3.52 -4.48
N GLY A 74 -12.38 -3.52 -3.41
CA GLY A 74 -13.43 -2.53 -3.19
C GLY A 74 -12.89 -1.10 -3.02
N TRP A 75 -11.73 -0.93 -2.39
CA TRP A 75 -11.10 0.39 -2.25
C TRP A 75 -10.60 0.93 -3.59
N ARG A 76 -10.05 0.06 -4.47
CA ARG A 76 -9.65 0.45 -5.83
C ARG A 76 -10.86 0.80 -6.71
N GLU A 77 -11.97 0.05 -6.58
CA GLU A 77 -13.21 0.43 -7.26
C GLU A 77 -13.73 1.79 -6.78
N ALA A 78 -13.63 2.10 -5.48
CA ALA A 78 -13.99 3.42 -4.96
C ALA A 78 -13.07 4.53 -5.50
N LEU A 79 -11.77 4.27 -5.67
CA LEU A 79 -10.83 5.18 -6.35
C LEU A 79 -11.30 5.49 -7.77
N ILE A 80 -11.61 4.46 -8.56
CA ILE A 80 -12.06 4.61 -9.94
C ILE A 80 -13.41 5.36 -10.02
N ALA A 81 -14.33 5.04 -9.13
CA ALA A 81 -15.63 5.73 -9.06
C ALA A 81 -15.47 7.21 -8.67
N GLY A 82 -14.53 7.52 -7.75
CA GLY A 82 -14.25 8.90 -7.32
C GLY A 82 -13.67 9.79 -8.41
N LEU A 83 -13.08 9.20 -9.44
CA LEU A 83 -12.47 9.91 -10.57
C LEU A 83 -13.40 10.03 -11.78
N ASP A 84 -14.55 9.37 -11.80
CA ASP A 84 -15.51 9.38 -12.92
C ASP A 84 -14.82 9.12 -14.27
N ILE A 85 -14.13 7.98 -14.36
CA ILE A 85 -13.32 7.62 -15.53
C ILE A 85 -14.22 7.22 -16.69
N SER A 86 -13.93 7.73 -17.87
CA SER A 86 -14.67 7.54 -19.11
C SER A 86 -13.79 7.12 -20.30
N SER A 87 -14.42 6.73 -21.41
CA SER A 87 -13.74 6.28 -22.62
C SER A 87 -12.96 7.38 -23.36
N ASN A 88 -13.15 8.64 -22.99
CA ASN A 88 -12.43 9.76 -23.59
C ASN A 88 -11.21 10.19 -22.78
N ASP A 89 -11.02 9.57 -21.59
CA ASP A 89 -9.95 9.98 -20.70
C ASP A 89 -8.60 9.37 -21.10
N ASN A 90 -7.58 10.21 -21.01
CA ASN A 90 -6.19 9.80 -21.04
C ASN A 90 -5.71 9.66 -19.59
N ALA A 91 -5.47 8.44 -19.14
CA ALA A 91 -5.20 8.13 -17.74
C ALA A 91 -3.74 7.71 -17.52
N LEU A 92 -3.19 8.11 -16.40
CA LEU A 92 -1.86 7.72 -15.92
C LEU A 92 -2.00 7.02 -14.56
N ASP A 93 -1.48 5.80 -14.46
CA ASP A 93 -1.41 5.06 -13.19
C ASP A 93 0.04 4.91 -12.75
N LEU A 94 0.41 5.61 -11.68
CA LEU A 94 1.77 5.63 -11.15
C LEU A 94 1.94 4.58 -10.05
N ALA A 95 3.14 4.00 -9.95
CA ALA A 95 3.38 2.81 -9.14
C ALA A 95 2.31 1.73 -9.43
N THR A 96 2.09 1.48 -10.72
CA THR A 96 1.01 0.63 -11.22
C THR A 96 1.13 -0.82 -10.78
N GLY A 97 2.33 -1.27 -10.38
CA GLY A 97 2.61 -2.61 -9.91
C GLY A 97 2.20 -3.67 -10.92
N THR A 98 1.33 -4.59 -10.50
CA THR A 98 0.74 -5.64 -11.35
C THR A 98 -0.47 -5.16 -12.16
N ALA A 99 -0.63 -3.83 -12.33
CA ALA A 99 -1.61 -3.17 -13.20
C ALA A 99 -3.09 -3.28 -12.79
N ASP A 100 -3.41 -3.57 -11.53
CA ASP A 100 -4.81 -3.71 -11.10
C ASP A 100 -5.63 -2.45 -11.36
N VAL A 101 -5.10 -1.26 -11.02
CA VAL A 101 -5.80 0.02 -11.21
C VAL A 101 -5.83 0.38 -12.69
N ALA A 102 -4.72 0.22 -13.42
CA ALA A 102 -4.67 0.45 -14.86
C ALA A 102 -5.71 -0.41 -15.63
N ILE A 103 -5.88 -1.68 -15.24
CA ILE A 103 -6.90 -2.57 -15.81
C ILE A 103 -8.32 -2.07 -15.49
N LEU A 104 -8.57 -1.60 -14.27
CA LEU A 104 -9.88 -1.05 -13.90
C LEU A 104 -10.21 0.21 -14.73
N GLN A 105 -9.22 1.08 -14.96
CA GLN A 105 -9.35 2.26 -15.83
C GLN A 105 -9.63 1.86 -17.29
N GLY A 106 -8.86 0.89 -17.83
CA GLY A 106 -9.04 0.37 -19.18
C GLY A 106 -10.42 -0.27 -19.39
N LYS A 107 -10.94 -0.98 -18.39
CA LYS A 107 -12.33 -1.52 -18.41
C LYS A 107 -13.41 -0.45 -18.45
N ARG A 108 -13.11 0.80 -18.01
CA ARG A 108 -13.99 1.95 -18.16
C ARG A 108 -13.83 2.64 -19.53
N GLY A 109 -12.91 2.13 -20.36
CA GLY A 109 -12.66 2.59 -21.73
C GLY A 109 -11.56 3.64 -21.84
N ALA A 110 -10.92 4.06 -20.77
CA ALA A 110 -9.82 5.03 -20.83
C ALA A 110 -8.60 4.44 -21.55
N THR A 111 -7.84 5.32 -22.23
CA THR A 111 -6.48 5.00 -22.67
C THR A 111 -5.54 5.19 -21.50
N VAL A 112 -4.80 4.16 -21.11
CA VAL A 112 -4.04 4.13 -19.86
C VAL A 112 -2.57 3.89 -20.10
N LEU A 113 -1.72 4.70 -19.47
CA LEU A 113 -0.32 4.42 -19.25
C LEU A 113 -0.09 4.07 -17.79
N GLY A 114 0.37 2.84 -17.49
CA GLY A 114 0.84 2.44 -16.17
C GLY A 114 2.37 2.58 -16.11
N VAL A 115 2.87 3.23 -15.06
CA VAL A 115 4.31 3.44 -14.85
C VAL A 115 4.73 2.85 -13.52
N ASP A 116 5.80 2.05 -13.50
CA ASP A 116 6.37 1.45 -12.29
C ASP A 116 7.88 1.29 -12.40
N PRO A 117 8.67 1.46 -11.33
CA PRO A 117 10.12 1.21 -11.37
C PRO A 117 10.48 -0.28 -11.35
N SER A 118 9.55 -1.19 -11.05
CA SER A 118 9.79 -2.64 -10.97
C SER A 118 9.45 -3.33 -12.28
N LYS A 119 10.48 -3.87 -12.93
CA LYS A 119 10.31 -4.64 -14.16
C LYS A 119 9.46 -5.89 -13.94
N ASN A 120 9.70 -6.62 -12.83
CA ASN A 120 9.01 -7.88 -12.55
C ASN A 120 7.51 -7.66 -12.27
N MET A 121 7.14 -6.55 -11.61
CA MET A 121 5.75 -6.15 -11.44
C MET A 121 5.08 -5.89 -12.80
N LEU A 122 5.73 -5.12 -13.67
CA LEU A 122 5.22 -4.81 -15.00
C LEU A 122 5.08 -6.06 -15.88
N ASP A 123 5.99 -7.02 -15.77
CA ASP A 123 5.89 -8.26 -16.56
C ASP A 123 4.67 -9.09 -16.15
N ILE A 124 4.35 -9.16 -14.86
CA ILE A 124 3.10 -9.76 -14.36
C ILE A 124 1.90 -8.95 -14.84
N GLY A 125 1.97 -7.62 -14.71
CA GLY A 125 0.92 -6.70 -15.15
C GLY A 125 0.57 -6.86 -16.61
N ARG A 126 1.57 -6.99 -17.50
CA ARG A 126 1.34 -7.25 -18.94
C ARG A 126 0.56 -8.53 -19.19
N GLY A 127 0.89 -9.60 -18.47
CA GLY A 127 0.11 -10.84 -18.53
C GLY A 127 -1.36 -10.62 -18.16
N LYS A 128 -1.62 -9.89 -17.07
CA LYS A 128 -2.99 -9.57 -16.62
C LYS A 128 -3.74 -8.65 -17.59
N VAL A 129 -3.06 -7.69 -18.22
CA VAL A 129 -3.63 -6.81 -19.26
C VAL A 129 -4.06 -7.65 -20.46
N THR A 130 -3.21 -8.58 -20.92
CA THR A 130 -3.52 -9.50 -22.04
C THR A 130 -4.68 -10.43 -21.68
N GLU A 131 -4.69 -11.03 -20.48
CA GLU A 131 -5.81 -11.84 -20.00
C GLU A 131 -7.14 -11.09 -19.93
N ALA A 132 -7.06 -9.78 -19.65
CA ALA A 132 -8.23 -8.89 -19.64
C ALA A 132 -8.67 -8.42 -21.04
N GLY A 133 -7.88 -8.68 -22.10
CA GLY A 133 -8.13 -8.21 -23.46
C GLY A 133 -8.02 -6.71 -23.63
N LEU A 134 -7.08 -6.08 -22.90
CA LEU A 134 -6.92 -4.61 -22.84
C LEU A 134 -5.62 -4.11 -23.47
N ASP A 135 -4.89 -4.94 -24.23
CA ASP A 135 -3.58 -4.61 -24.81
C ASP A 135 -3.60 -3.36 -25.71
N ASP A 136 -4.75 -3.05 -26.32
CA ASP A 136 -4.89 -1.88 -27.20
C ASP A 136 -5.03 -0.57 -26.43
N VAL A 137 -5.52 -0.60 -25.19
CA VAL A 137 -5.85 0.61 -24.41
C VAL A 137 -4.99 0.77 -23.15
N VAL A 138 -4.33 -0.29 -22.64
CA VAL A 138 -3.46 -0.23 -21.46
C VAL A 138 -2.03 -0.53 -21.87
N LYS A 139 -1.13 0.41 -21.66
CA LYS A 139 0.32 0.23 -21.84
C LYS A 139 1.03 0.33 -20.51
N LEU A 140 2.10 -0.45 -20.35
CA LEU A 140 2.88 -0.48 -19.09
C LEU A 140 4.34 -0.19 -19.41
N GLU A 141 4.92 0.83 -18.76
CA GLU A 141 6.28 1.29 -18.98
C GLU A 141 7.09 1.39 -17.68
N LEU A 142 8.39 1.13 -17.81
CA LEU A 142 9.34 1.32 -16.72
C LEU A 142 9.59 2.82 -16.53
N GLY A 143 9.49 3.31 -15.28
CA GLY A 143 9.74 4.72 -15.02
C GLY A 143 9.68 5.08 -13.53
N ASP A 144 10.12 6.30 -13.25
CA ASP A 144 10.16 6.89 -11.91
C ASP A 144 9.15 8.03 -11.81
N ALA A 145 8.24 7.95 -10.84
CA ALA A 145 7.21 8.95 -10.60
C ALA A 145 7.78 10.34 -10.19
N THR A 146 9.03 10.39 -9.75
CA THR A 146 9.72 11.66 -9.40
C THR A 146 10.34 12.36 -10.60
N SER A 147 10.44 11.68 -11.76
CA SER A 147 11.07 12.19 -12.99
C SER A 147 10.46 11.53 -14.23
N LEU A 148 9.21 11.87 -14.52
CA LEU A 148 8.45 11.29 -15.62
C LEU A 148 8.97 11.80 -16.97
N GLN A 149 9.32 10.88 -17.88
CA GLN A 149 9.72 11.22 -19.25
C GLN A 149 8.49 11.42 -20.14
N LEU A 150 7.52 12.21 -19.65
CA LEU A 150 6.23 12.45 -20.26
C LEU A 150 6.03 13.95 -20.51
N ASN A 151 5.27 14.29 -21.54
CA ASN A 151 4.91 15.68 -21.85
C ASN A 151 3.99 16.25 -20.76
N SER A 152 4.03 17.58 -20.61
CA SER A 152 3.16 18.29 -19.66
C SER A 152 1.72 18.37 -20.17
N SER A 153 0.76 18.39 -19.24
CA SER A 153 -0.65 18.68 -19.51
C SER A 153 -1.32 17.74 -20.54
N ILE A 154 -1.10 16.44 -20.40
CA ILE A 154 -1.67 15.43 -21.34
C ILE A 154 -2.64 14.44 -20.67
N TYR A 155 -2.65 14.32 -19.35
CA TYR A 155 -3.52 13.37 -18.65
C TYR A 155 -4.73 14.04 -18.02
N ASP A 156 -5.89 13.39 -18.18
CA ASP A 156 -7.17 13.80 -17.61
C ASP A 156 -7.39 13.19 -16.23
N LYS A 157 -6.84 11.98 -16.01
CA LYS A 157 -6.92 11.23 -14.77
C LYS A 157 -5.53 10.71 -14.37
N ILE A 158 -5.17 10.91 -13.13
CA ILE A 158 -3.93 10.40 -12.57
C ILE A 158 -4.25 9.61 -11.31
N THR A 159 -3.72 8.40 -11.21
CA THR A 159 -3.89 7.54 -10.03
C THR A 159 -2.56 7.09 -9.46
N ILE A 160 -2.55 6.88 -8.15
CA ILE A 160 -1.53 6.12 -7.45
C ILE A 160 -2.19 5.38 -6.28
N SER A 161 -2.02 4.06 -6.24
CA SER A 161 -2.68 3.20 -5.25
C SER A 161 -1.65 2.39 -4.48
N PHE A 162 -1.55 2.62 -3.16
CA PHE A 162 -0.63 1.94 -2.23
C PHE A 162 0.86 2.03 -2.60
N GLY A 163 1.22 3.05 -3.38
CA GLY A 163 2.56 3.24 -3.90
C GLY A 163 3.29 4.46 -3.37
N ILE A 164 2.58 5.57 -3.10
CA ILE A 164 3.21 6.88 -2.87
C ILE A 164 4.08 6.93 -1.60
N ARG A 165 3.75 6.14 -0.56
CA ARG A 165 4.56 6.05 0.67
C ARG A 165 5.96 5.45 0.44
N ASN A 166 6.14 4.72 -0.68
CA ASN A 166 7.41 4.09 -1.04
C ASN A 166 8.28 4.99 -1.93
N ILE A 167 7.79 6.17 -2.31
CA ILE A 167 8.54 7.14 -3.10
C ILE A 167 9.38 8.00 -2.13
N PRO A 168 10.72 8.05 -2.30
CA PRO A 168 11.59 8.79 -1.39
C PRO A 168 11.28 10.30 -1.35
N ASP A 169 11.00 10.91 -2.49
CA ASP A 169 10.61 12.31 -2.62
C ASP A 169 9.16 12.44 -3.12
N ILE A 170 8.23 12.37 -2.17
CA ILE A 170 6.80 12.48 -2.44
C ILE A 170 6.45 13.85 -3.07
N ASP A 171 7.12 14.94 -2.66
CA ASP A 171 6.80 16.26 -3.18
C ASP A 171 7.25 16.41 -4.64
N SER A 172 8.37 15.81 -5.03
CA SER A 172 8.77 15.72 -6.45
C SER A 172 7.74 14.91 -7.26
N ALA A 173 7.29 13.78 -6.74
CA ALA A 173 6.27 12.98 -7.41
C ALA A 173 4.95 13.76 -7.59
N LEU A 174 4.48 14.46 -6.55
CA LEU A 174 3.27 15.29 -6.63
C LEU A 174 3.44 16.44 -7.64
N ARG A 175 4.63 17.07 -7.72
CA ARG A 175 4.93 18.11 -8.75
C ARG A 175 4.91 17.52 -10.15
N GLU A 176 5.47 16.32 -10.36
CA GLU A 176 5.42 15.63 -11.66
C GLU A 176 3.99 15.25 -12.04
N MET A 177 3.19 14.72 -11.10
CA MET A 177 1.76 14.49 -11.31
C MET A 177 1.05 15.77 -11.75
N ARG A 178 1.34 16.91 -11.08
CA ARG A 178 0.75 18.20 -11.47
C ARG A 178 1.22 18.67 -12.85
N ARG A 179 2.49 18.48 -13.17
CA ARG A 179 3.05 18.87 -14.46
C ARG A 179 2.39 18.14 -15.63
N VAL A 180 2.16 16.85 -15.50
CA VAL A 180 1.57 16.03 -16.56
C VAL A 180 0.05 16.12 -16.60
N ALA A 181 -0.60 16.58 -15.52
CA ALA A 181 -2.03 16.82 -15.44
C ALA A 181 -2.48 17.99 -16.32
N ARG A 182 -3.55 17.81 -17.08
CA ARG A 182 -4.27 18.92 -17.70
C ARG A 182 -4.88 19.83 -16.63
N PRO A 183 -5.10 21.12 -16.92
CA PRO A 183 -5.98 21.93 -16.07
C PRO A 183 -7.34 21.26 -15.91
N GLY A 184 -7.82 21.13 -14.68
CA GLY A 184 -9.06 20.42 -14.36
C GLY A 184 -8.96 18.89 -14.28
N ALA A 185 -7.80 18.29 -14.55
CA ALA A 185 -7.58 16.86 -14.39
C ALA A 185 -7.79 16.40 -12.96
N LEU A 186 -8.22 15.15 -12.76
CA LEU A 186 -8.42 14.57 -11.45
C LEU A 186 -7.24 13.69 -11.03
N LEU A 187 -6.73 13.93 -9.83
CA LEU A 187 -5.77 13.09 -9.12
C LEU A 187 -6.51 12.24 -8.10
N GLY A 188 -6.28 10.93 -8.12
CA GLY A 188 -6.73 10.00 -7.09
C GLY A 188 -5.56 9.32 -6.40
N VAL A 189 -5.45 9.46 -5.08
CA VAL A 189 -4.45 8.78 -4.26
C VAL A 189 -5.15 7.88 -3.27
N LEU A 190 -4.88 6.59 -3.33
CA LEU A 190 -5.38 5.60 -2.38
C LEU A 190 -4.20 5.07 -1.57
N GLU A 191 -4.18 5.31 -0.24
CA GLU A 191 -3.01 4.94 0.55
C GLU A 191 -3.37 4.54 1.99
N PHE A 192 -2.48 3.76 2.60
CA PHE A 192 -2.57 3.46 4.02
C PHE A 192 -2.26 4.68 4.86
N ALA A 193 -2.95 4.80 5.99
CA ALA A 193 -2.67 5.81 7.01
C ALA A 193 -2.76 5.22 8.41
N LEU A 194 -2.07 5.82 9.37
CA LEU A 194 -2.32 5.51 10.77
C LEU A 194 -3.51 6.34 11.28
N PRO A 195 -4.59 5.71 11.74
CA PRO A 195 -5.73 6.44 12.30
C PRO A 195 -5.29 7.25 13.52
N GLU A 196 -5.44 8.58 13.44
CA GLU A 196 -5.09 9.48 14.56
C GLU A 196 -6.27 9.70 15.51
N ARG A 197 -7.50 9.62 14.99
CA ARG A 197 -8.75 9.95 15.70
C ARG A 197 -9.75 8.81 15.57
N GLY A 198 -10.66 8.73 16.56
CA GLY A 198 -11.74 7.76 16.59
C GLY A 198 -11.56 6.67 17.63
N PHE A 199 -12.69 6.13 18.09
CA PHE A 199 -12.74 5.10 19.15
C PHE A 199 -11.95 3.83 18.79
N LEU A 200 -11.90 3.46 17.51
CA LEU A 200 -11.18 2.28 17.02
C LEU A 200 -9.74 2.56 16.58
N ALA A 201 -9.25 3.80 16.66
CA ALA A 201 -7.89 4.15 16.27
C ALA A 201 -6.80 3.30 16.96
N PRO A 202 -6.86 3.02 18.28
CA PRO A 202 -5.88 2.15 18.94
C PRO A 202 -5.90 0.72 18.40
N VAL A 203 -7.09 0.19 18.08
CA VAL A 203 -7.26 -1.16 17.53
C VAL A 203 -6.70 -1.23 16.11
N ALA A 204 -7.01 -0.26 15.27
CA ALA A 204 -6.50 -0.19 13.90
C ALA A 204 -4.97 -0.01 13.88
N ARG A 205 -4.39 0.81 14.77
CA ARG A 205 -2.93 0.91 14.94
C ARG A 205 -2.30 -0.42 15.33
N ALA A 206 -2.87 -1.11 16.33
CA ALA A 206 -2.38 -2.42 16.75
C ALA A 206 -2.48 -3.45 15.61
N PHE A 207 -3.56 -3.41 14.83
CA PHE A 207 -3.73 -4.27 13.66
C PHE A 207 -2.63 -4.03 12.62
N VAL A 208 -2.41 -2.78 12.21
CA VAL A 208 -1.37 -2.41 11.23
C VAL A 208 0.03 -2.73 11.74
N SER A 209 0.32 -2.45 13.02
CA SER A 209 1.67 -2.58 13.58
C SER A 209 2.05 -4.01 13.98
N VAL A 210 1.08 -4.88 14.26
CA VAL A 210 1.33 -6.23 14.80
C VAL A 210 0.75 -7.31 13.89
N VAL A 211 -0.53 -7.21 13.52
CA VAL A 211 -1.23 -8.29 12.82
C VAL A 211 -0.76 -8.38 11.37
N VAL A 212 -0.65 -7.24 10.67
CA VAL A 212 -0.23 -7.21 9.26
C VAL A 212 1.18 -7.79 9.06
N PRO A 213 2.22 -7.41 9.83
CA PRO A 213 3.55 -8.01 9.70
C PRO A 213 3.58 -9.51 10.01
N VAL A 214 2.87 -9.96 11.05
CA VAL A 214 2.82 -11.38 11.44
C VAL A 214 2.11 -12.22 10.38
N LEU A 215 0.95 -11.79 9.90
CA LEU A 215 0.22 -12.49 8.84
C LEU A 215 1.01 -12.50 7.54
N GLY A 216 1.62 -11.37 7.18
CA GLY A 216 2.48 -11.28 6.01
C GLY A 216 3.63 -12.29 6.04
N ALA A 217 4.36 -12.35 7.14
CA ALA A 217 5.48 -13.28 7.31
C ALA A 217 5.07 -14.76 7.28
N VAL A 218 3.92 -15.10 7.88
CA VAL A 218 3.43 -16.50 7.96
C VAL A 218 2.85 -17.01 6.64
N LEU A 219 2.17 -16.15 5.89
CA LEU A 219 1.32 -16.57 4.78
C LEU A 219 1.97 -16.42 3.39
N SER A 220 2.96 -15.53 3.25
CA SER A 220 3.56 -15.26 1.94
C SER A 220 4.79 -16.10 1.62
N GLY A 221 5.43 -16.76 2.62
CA GLY A 221 6.74 -17.37 2.44
C GLY A 221 7.84 -16.35 2.07
N ALA A 222 7.50 -15.06 2.02
CA ALA A 222 8.42 -13.96 1.74
C ALA A 222 9.25 -13.62 2.99
N ARG A 223 10.35 -12.89 2.78
CA ARG A 223 11.25 -12.53 3.89
C ARG A 223 10.55 -11.55 4.82
N PHE A 224 10.74 -11.76 6.11
CA PHE A 224 10.16 -10.96 7.19
C PHE A 224 10.46 -9.43 7.05
N ASP A 225 11.60 -9.09 6.45
CA ASP A 225 12.07 -7.72 6.27
C ASP A 225 11.15 -6.87 5.39
N GLU A 226 10.47 -7.47 4.40
CA GLU A 226 9.60 -6.78 3.45
C GLU A 226 8.29 -6.33 4.11
N TYR A 227 7.78 -7.10 5.06
CA TYR A 227 6.59 -6.72 5.85
C TYR A 227 6.92 -5.75 6.99
N ALA A 228 8.17 -5.77 7.47
CA ALA A 228 8.68 -4.76 8.38
C ALA A 228 8.69 -3.37 7.74
N HIS A 229 9.07 -3.31 6.45
CA HIS A 229 9.01 -2.09 5.66
C HIS A 229 7.59 -1.56 5.56
N LEU A 230 6.58 -2.41 5.30
CA LEU A 230 5.18 -2.01 5.21
C LEU A 230 4.72 -1.29 6.48
N ALA A 231 4.94 -1.88 7.66
CA ALA A 231 4.54 -1.26 8.92
C ALA A 231 5.25 0.07 9.18
N ARG A 232 6.56 0.16 8.85
CA ARG A 232 7.35 1.38 9.01
C ARG A 232 6.90 2.46 8.04
N SER A 233 6.77 2.16 6.75
CA SER A 233 6.35 3.14 5.73
C SER A 233 4.97 3.71 6.03
N ILE A 234 4.04 2.91 6.58
CA ILE A 234 2.74 3.42 7.05
C ILE A 234 2.92 4.34 8.26
N ALA A 235 3.80 3.99 9.21
CA ALA A 235 4.03 4.80 10.41
C ALA A 235 4.72 6.15 10.12
N GLU A 236 5.56 6.19 9.11
CA GLU A 236 6.30 7.38 8.66
C GLU A 236 5.50 8.24 7.68
N PHE A 237 4.44 7.69 7.07
CA PHE A 237 3.60 8.43 6.13
C PHE A 237 2.85 9.56 6.84
N PRO A 238 2.69 10.74 6.22
CA PRO A 238 2.00 11.87 6.81
C PRO A 238 0.56 11.53 7.23
N SER A 239 0.07 12.19 8.26
CA SER A 239 -1.35 12.11 8.61
C SER A 239 -2.25 12.59 7.46
N PRO A 240 -3.52 12.16 7.42
CA PRO A 240 -4.43 12.52 6.33
C PRO A 240 -4.50 14.03 6.04
N ASP A 241 -4.58 14.86 7.08
CA ASP A 241 -4.63 16.31 6.93
C ASP A 241 -3.32 16.85 6.35
N ARG A 242 -2.17 16.42 6.87
CA ARG A 242 -0.85 16.84 6.37
C ARG A 242 -0.59 16.41 4.93
N PHE A 243 -1.07 15.21 4.56
CA PHE A 243 -0.88 14.75 3.19
C PHE A 243 -1.79 15.52 2.22
N ARG A 244 -3.03 15.83 2.62
CA ARG A 244 -3.91 16.74 1.87
C ARG A 244 -3.25 18.11 1.63
N ASP A 245 -2.61 18.67 2.66
CA ASP A 245 -1.89 19.95 2.52
C ASP A 245 -0.73 19.85 1.51
N ARG A 246 0.00 18.71 1.46
CA ARG A 246 1.03 18.48 0.44
C ARG A 246 0.45 18.39 -0.98
N ILE A 247 -0.69 17.72 -1.16
CA ILE A 247 -1.41 17.69 -2.43
C ILE A 247 -1.77 19.11 -2.86
N ALA A 248 -2.29 19.93 -1.92
CA ALA A 248 -2.64 21.33 -2.21
C ALA A 248 -1.41 22.16 -2.56
N ALA A 249 -0.30 21.99 -1.83
CA ALA A 249 0.97 22.68 -2.11
C ALA A 249 1.56 22.34 -3.49
N ALA A 250 1.22 21.16 -4.04
CA ALA A 250 1.63 20.76 -5.38
C ALA A 250 0.76 21.35 -6.51
N GLY A 251 -0.29 22.11 -6.21
CA GLY A 251 -1.17 22.77 -7.21
C GLY A 251 -2.43 21.97 -7.53
N PHE A 252 -2.96 21.23 -6.55
CA PHE A 252 -4.24 20.56 -6.66
C PHE A 252 -5.22 21.08 -5.60
N GLU A 253 -6.47 21.21 -5.95
CA GLU A 253 -7.56 21.46 -5.01
C GLU A 253 -8.10 20.14 -4.49
N ALA A 254 -7.74 19.77 -3.26
CA ALA A 254 -8.10 18.49 -2.66
C ALA A 254 -9.49 18.55 -2.00
N ARG A 255 -10.32 17.55 -2.30
CA ARG A 255 -11.60 17.31 -1.62
C ARG A 255 -11.35 16.73 -0.22
N GLU A 256 -12.40 16.67 0.59
CA GLU A 256 -12.36 15.97 1.88
C GLU A 256 -12.02 14.49 1.67
N PRO A 257 -11.02 13.94 2.36
CA PRO A 257 -10.60 12.56 2.17
C PRO A 257 -11.68 11.55 2.58
N GLN A 258 -11.85 10.50 1.81
CA GLN A 258 -12.73 9.38 2.17
C GLN A 258 -11.94 8.34 2.96
N LEU A 259 -12.47 7.94 4.13
CA LEU A 259 -11.83 6.99 5.04
C LEU A 259 -12.45 5.60 4.92
N PHE A 260 -11.59 4.57 4.81
CA PHE A 260 -11.96 3.17 4.83
C PHE A 260 -11.29 2.45 6.00
N ALA A 261 -11.79 1.28 6.37
CA ALA A 261 -11.22 0.42 7.41
C ALA A 261 -10.90 1.21 8.70
N CYS A 262 -11.88 1.98 9.20
CA CYS A 262 -11.73 2.83 10.40
C CYS A 262 -10.58 3.85 10.29
N GLY A 263 -10.27 4.33 9.08
CA GLY A 263 -9.22 5.31 8.81
C GLY A 263 -7.84 4.71 8.55
N ALA A 264 -7.72 3.38 8.44
CA ALA A 264 -6.47 2.72 8.06
C ALA A 264 -6.16 2.82 6.55
N VAL A 265 -7.16 3.16 5.74
CA VAL A 265 -7.00 3.44 4.30
C VAL A 265 -7.73 4.74 3.99
N VAL A 266 -7.11 5.58 3.19
CA VAL A 266 -7.61 6.92 2.83
C VAL A 266 -7.56 7.10 1.32
N LEU A 267 -8.67 7.56 0.77
CA LEU A 267 -8.77 8.00 -0.61
C LEU A 267 -8.80 9.53 -0.67
N TYR A 268 -7.86 10.10 -1.38
CA TYR A 268 -7.80 11.51 -1.71
C TYR A 268 -8.18 11.69 -3.16
N VAL A 269 -9.11 12.62 -3.42
CA VAL A 269 -9.46 13.06 -4.77
C VAL A 269 -9.22 14.55 -4.85
N ALA A 270 -8.47 14.98 -5.85
CA ALA A 270 -8.09 16.38 -6.01
C ALA A 270 -8.15 16.79 -7.48
N THR A 271 -8.40 18.09 -7.73
CA THR A 271 -8.48 18.67 -9.07
C THR A 271 -7.26 19.52 -9.34
N ALA A 272 -6.62 19.37 -10.52
CA ALA A 272 -5.49 20.20 -10.94
C ALA A 272 -5.96 21.64 -11.24
N VAL A 273 -5.40 22.62 -10.54
CA VAL A 273 -5.71 24.06 -10.68
C VAL A 273 -4.65 24.79 -11.49
#